data_b87e53cbbacfb8c84938c90d86560913
#
_entry.id   b87e53cbbacfb8c84938c90d86560913
#
_cell.length_a   1.000
_cell.length_b   1.000
_cell.length_c   1.000
_cell.angle_alpha   90.00
_cell.angle_beta   90.00
_cell.angle_gamma   90.00
#
_symmetry.space_group_name_H-M   'P 1'
#
loop_
_entity.id
_entity.type
_entity.pdbx_description
1 polymer ?
#
loop_
_entity_poly.entity_id
_entity_poly.type
_entity_poly.pdbx_seq_one_letter_code
_entity_poly.pdbx_strand_id
1 'polypeptide(L)'
;MKEISAIVMLTIAMLCASAMAESMSVNQTGISGNISERNPFQDVVQGYDHALQLDPGNASAWLGKAQVSQILGNQIESREYFQKALDATNGTLKDDSQDAKAWQAMGVALAGLARNEEAIGALERSIEISDQRLEENPEDIDSLWQKAVSYEALYMDYAAIKAYEKVIELNSSKSVGAWIRIADILFAKANGYNESVEAFNEAIRLMPDNASWAGGVVSDQGNSILRTDVWRDDDKILRVTIGSYNKSTKKFDFIQQIVSRPASTWLFRDNSIGFLQTRAEFAALAANRMQEKTDGWYKTSQELFKKASYEESVEALNRAIELDPQNATLWDAKASSLGIAASFDGNRSQYNESLKAQDKAIELDPGNSTLHIHKGFFIARLAELSGHKNESLYEEAIKEFDEAVELDPKNEEAWIWKGSVLDAYLNRSAEALLAYNRAIELEGANAKGQALNESKRYDEAVKAYDKVIELSPESAKALTAQAFGSKGDALLAGGRYDEAVKAYDEAIEQYPLEPMGAQTWYRKGIALQALGHTSEADAAFAKAKELGYQA
;
A
#
# COMPACT_ATOMS: atom_id res chain seq x y z
N MET A 1 -13.02 -16.34 13.42
CA MET A 1 -14.23 -15.88 14.15
C MET A 1 -14.04 -15.72 15.67
N LYS A 2 -13.17 -16.49 16.35
CA LYS A 2 -12.91 -16.33 17.79
C LYS A 2 -12.01 -15.13 18.12
N GLU A 3 -11.10 -14.78 17.25
CA GLU A 3 -10.15 -13.65 17.42
C GLU A 3 -10.78 -12.28 17.20
N ILE A 4 -11.75 -12.19 16.30
CA ILE A 4 -12.47 -10.93 15.99
C ILE A 4 -13.25 -10.40 17.21
N SER A 5 -13.70 -11.27 18.12
CA SER A 5 -14.48 -10.88 19.30
C SER A 5 -13.66 -10.14 20.37
N ALA A 6 -12.39 -10.47 20.56
CA ALA A 6 -11.50 -9.79 21.52
C ALA A 6 -11.05 -8.42 21.00
N ILE A 7 -10.75 -8.34 19.72
CA ILE A 7 -10.33 -7.12 19.00
C ILE A 7 -11.42 -6.04 19.07
N VAL A 8 -12.67 -6.45 18.88
CA VAL A 8 -13.85 -5.57 18.90
C VAL A 8 -14.06 -4.91 20.26
N MET A 9 -13.80 -5.62 21.35
CA MET A 9 -13.99 -5.10 22.70
C MET A 9 -12.91 -4.08 23.11
N LEU A 10 -11.67 -4.28 22.65
CA LEU A 10 -10.58 -3.37 22.94
C LEU A 10 -10.77 -2.01 22.22
N THR A 11 -11.12 -2.03 20.94
CA THR A 11 -11.31 -0.80 20.14
C THR A 11 -12.40 0.11 20.71
N ILE A 12 -13.43 -0.45 21.34
CA ILE A 12 -14.51 0.31 21.95
C ILE A 12 -14.07 0.96 23.27
N ALA A 13 -13.33 0.23 24.11
CA ALA A 13 -12.76 0.81 25.34
C ALA A 13 -11.81 1.98 25.03
N MET A 14 -11.15 1.94 23.90
CA MET A 14 -10.14 2.90 23.44
C MET A 14 -10.71 4.16 22.79
N LEU A 15 -11.82 4.06 22.06
CA LEU A 15 -12.55 5.23 21.57
C LEU A 15 -13.12 6.08 22.74
N CYS A 16 -13.51 5.42 23.85
CA CYS A 16 -13.91 6.11 25.07
C CYS A 16 -12.76 6.91 25.71
N ALA A 17 -11.54 6.41 25.63
CA ALA A 17 -10.37 7.04 26.24
C ALA A 17 -9.95 8.35 25.55
N SER A 18 -10.13 8.47 24.24
CA SER A 18 -9.74 9.70 23.51
C SER A 18 -10.66 10.88 23.80
N ALA A 19 -11.95 10.64 23.98
CA ALA A 19 -12.92 11.68 24.36
C ALA A 19 -12.65 12.23 25.76
N MET A 20 -12.03 11.43 26.66
CA MET A 20 -11.64 11.88 28.00
C MET A 20 -10.41 12.79 28.02
N ALA A 21 -9.43 12.55 27.18
CA ALA A 21 -8.20 13.36 27.14
C ALA A 21 -8.51 14.83 26.80
N GLU A 22 -9.57 15.09 26.04
CA GLU A 22 -10.02 16.44 25.72
C GLU A 22 -10.89 17.09 26.82
N SER A 23 -11.60 16.30 27.65
CA SER A 23 -12.53 16.83 28.67
C SER A 23 -11.90 17.06 30.07
N MET A 24 -10.73 16.48 30.34
CA MET A 24 -10.09 16.51 31.65
C MET A 24 -9.05 17.64 31.87
N SER A 25 -8.99 18.65 31.02
CA SER A 25 -8.16 19.84 31.31
C SER A 25 -8.68 20.71 32.46
N VAL A 26 -9.74 20.29 33.19
CA VAL A 26 -10.37 21.08 34.25
C VAL A 26 -10.36 20.32 35.57
N ASN A 27 -9.49 20.83 36.46
CA ASN A 27 -9.48 20.71 37.93
C ASN A 27 -9.31 19.36 38.62
N GLN A 28 -8.10 19.19 39.13
CA GLN A 28 -7.78 18.33 40.29
C GLN A 28 -8.39 18.85 41.58
N THR A 29 -9.34 18.15 42.18
CA THR A 29 -9.52 18.10 43.63
C THR A 29 -10.07 16.76 44.07
N GLY A 30 -9.20 16.01 44.74
CA GLY A 30 -9.47 15.11 45.85
C GLY A 30 -10.54 14.04 45.73
N ILE A 31 -10.17 12.79 45.33
CA ILE A 31 -10.94 11.62 45.71
C ILE A 31 -9.96 10.54 46.20
N SER A 32 -9.80 10.42 47.53
CA SER A 32 -9.25 9.24 48.19
C SER A 32 -10.41 8.31 48.56
N GLY A 33 -10.52 7.15 47.90
CA GLY A 33 -11.51 6.12 48.24
C GLY A 33 -11.00 4.74 47.86
N ASN A 34 -11.29 3.75 48.68
CA ASN A 34 -10.87 2.33 48.53
C ASN A 34 -11.21 1.75 47.15
N ILE A 35 -10.20 1.26 46.48
CA ILE A 35 -10.24 0.74 45.06
C ILE A 35 -11.09 -0.53 44.92
N SER A 36 -11.46 -1.21 45.98
CA SER A 36 -12.11 -2.53 45.93
C SER A 36 -13.61 -2.55 45.58
N GLU A 37 -14.29 -1.40 45.51
CA GLU A 37 -15.75 -1.33 45.30
C GLU A 37 -16.23 -0.40 44.17
N ARG A 38 -15.35 0.30 43.44
CA ARG A 38 -15.77 1.21 42.37
C ARG A 38 -15.84 0.50 41.02
N ASN A 39 -16.98 0.65 40.35
CA ASN A 39 -17.14 0.28 38.95
C ASN A 39 -16.37 1.31 38.09
N PRO A 40 -15.29 0.94 37.41
CA PRO A 40 -14.46 1.88 36.64
C PRO A 40 -15.24 2.62 35.55
N PHE A 41 -16.29 2.04 35.01
CA PHE A 41 -17.17 2.67 34.03
C PHE A 41 -18.04 3.79 34.63
N GLN A 42 -18.26 3.79 35.94
CA GLN A 42 -19.11 4.78 36.60
C GLN A 42 -18.40 6.15 36.65
N ASP A 43 -17.10 6.16 36.93
CA ASP A 43 -16.31 7.40 36.93
C ASP A 43 -16.20 7.99 35.50
N VAL A 44 -16.08 7.11 34.48
CA VAL A 44 -16.07 7.48 33.06
C VAL A 44 -17.39 8.12 32.64
N VAL A 45 -18.52 7.50 33.00
CA VAL A 45 -19.87 8.03 32.69
C VAL A 45 -20.09 9.37 33.38
N GLN A 46 -19.65 9.55 34.65
CA GLN A 46 -19.74 10.83 35.36
C GLN A 46 -18.94 11.93 34.65
N GLY A 47 -17.78 11.61 34.09
CA GLY A 47 -17.00 12.54 33.27
C GLY A 47 -17.77 13.04 32.05
N TYR A 48 -18.41 12.11 31.32
CA TYR A 48 -19.27 12.48 30.18
C TYR A 48 -20.51 13.26 30.62
N ASP A 49 -21.15 12.89 31.74
CA ASP A 49 -22.30 13.64 32.27
C ASP A 49 -21.92 15.06 32.62
N HIS A 50 -20.73 15.27 33.21
CA HIS A 50 -20.22 16.59 33.48
C HIS A 50 -19.96 17.40 32.21
N ALA A 51 -19.33 16.78 31.18
CA ALA A 51 -19.11 17.42 29.88
C ALA A 51 -20.45 17.85 29.24
N LEU A 52 -21.48 17.00 29.31
CA LEU A 52 -22.81 17.28 28.79
C LEU A 52 -23.62 18.30 29.57
N GLN A 53 -23.31 18.48 30.87
CA GLN A 53 -23.85 19.61 31.67
C GLN A 53 -23.28 20.94 31.20
N LEU A 54 -22.00 20.97 30.80
CA LEU A 54 -21.34 22.17 30.29
C LEU A 54 -21.74 22.45 28.83
N ASP A 55 -21.82 21.41 28.01
CA ASP A 55 -22.19 21.47 26.59
C ASP A 55 -23.09 20.30 26.21
N PRO A 56 -24.41 20.48 26.20
CA PRO A 56 -25.38 19.45 25.80
C PRO A 56 -25.23 19.00 24.33
N GLY A 57 -24.58 19.84 23.49
CA GLY A 57 -24.29 19.56 22.08
C GLY A 57 -22.98 18.80 21.86
N ASN A 58 -22.28 18.40 22.91
CA ASN A 58 -21.01 17.68 22.79
C ASN A 58 -21.20 16.27 22.25
N ALA A 59 -21.04 16.12 20.93
CA ALA A 59 -21.17 14.84 20.23
C ALA A 59 -20.20 13.78 20.76
N SER A 60 -18.94 14.16 21.07
CA SER A 60 -17.93 13.24 21.61
C SER A 60 -18.35 12.64 22.96
N ALA A 61 -18.95 13.44 23.85
CA ALA A 61 -19.44 12.96 25.14
C ALA A 61 -20.63 12.00 24.97
N TRP A 62 -21.56 12.29 24.05
CA TRP A 62 -22.65 11.36 23.71
C TRP A 62 -22.12 10.05 23.11
N LEU A 63 -21.12 10.09 22.22
CA LEU A 63 -20.46 8.90 21.68
C LEU A 63 -19.80 8.07 22.79
N GLY A 64 -19.08 8.72 23.72
CA GLY A 64 -18.48 8.04 24.85
C GLY A 64 -19.51 7.31 25.71
N LYS A 65 -20.64 7.96 26.05
CA LYS A 65 -21.73 7.29 26.76
C LYS A 65 -22.34 6.13 25.99
N ALA A 66 -22.54 6.30 24.69
CA ALA A 66 -23.07 5.26 23.82
C ALA A 66 -22.16 4.00 23.82
N GLN A 67 -20.86 4.22 23.72
CA GLN A 67 -19.86 3.15 23.73
C GLN A 67 -19.79 2.44 25.08
N VAL A 68 -19.79 3.18 26.19
CA VAL A 68 -19.83 2.58 27.53
C VAL A 68 -21.10 1.75 27.74
N SER A 69 -22.27 2.29 27.36
CA SER A 69 -23.54 1.54 27.45
C SER A 69 -23.53 0.28 26.59
N GLN A 70 -22.86 0.32 25.44
CA GLN A 70 -22.68 -0.81 24.54
C GLN A 70 -21.80 -1.89 25.19
N ILE A 71 -20.68 -1.52 25.83
CA ILE A 71 -19.79 -2.42 26.57
C ILE A 71 -20.55 -3.06 27.74
N LEU A 72 -21.40 -2.31 28.42
CA LEU A 72 -22.21 -2.82 29.53
C LEU A 72 -23.42 -3.65 29.08
N GLY A 73 -23.63 -3.82 27.77
CA GLY A 73 -24.75 -4.60 27.20
C GLY A 73 -26.08 -3.85 27.16
N ASN A 74 -26.11 -2.54 27.48
CA ASN A 74 -27.29 -1.70 27.50
C ASN A 74 -27.64 -1.20 26.07
N GLN A 75 -28.08 -2.10 25.21
CA GLN A 75 -28.34 -1.83 23.79
C GLN A 75 -29.32 -0.67 23.54
N ILE A 76 -30.37 -0.54 24.37
CA ILE A 76 -31.38 0.51 24.21
C ILE A 76 -30.77 1.88 24.49
N GLU A 77 -30.08 2.03 25.64
CA GLU A 77 -29.40 3.27 25.99
C GLU A 77 -28.28 3.63 25.01
N SER A 78 -27.51 2.65 24.59
CA SER A 78 -26.46 2.86 23.60
C SER A 78 -27.00 3.45 22.31
N ARG A 79 -28.10 2.91 21.78
CA ARG A 79 -28.76 3.44 20.58
C ARG A 79 -29.29 4.86 20.79
N GLU A 80 -29.88 5.14 21.95
CA GLU A 80 -30.35 6.48 22.29
C GLU A 80 -29.20 7.49 22.31
N TYR A 81 -28.06 7.13 22.89
CA TYR A 81 -26.90 8.00 22.94
C TYR A 81 -26.23 8.19 21.60
N PHE A 82 -26.15 7.15 20.75
CA PHE A 82 -25.72 7.32 19.36
C PHE A 82 -26.63 8.26 18.57
N GLN A 83 -27.96 8.19 18.80
CA GLN A 83 -28.89 9.12 18.15
C GLN A 83 -28.65 10.56 18.63
N LYS A 84 -28.44 10.78 19.94
CA LYS A 84 -28.11 12.11 20.48
C LYS A 84 -26.79 12.66 19.92
N ALA A 85 -25.79 11.79 19.75
CA ALA A 85 -24.54 12.16 19.09
C ALA A 85 -24.77 12.59 17.65
N LEU A 86 -25.60 11.83 16.89
CA LEU A 86 -25.96 12.17 15.52
C LEU A 86 -26.73 13.51 15.43
N ASP A 87 -27.65 13.77 16.36
CA ASP A 87 -28.38 15.02 16.40
C ASP A 87 -27.45 16.21 16.71
N ALA A 88 -26.50 16.04 17.63
CA ALA A 88 -25.48 17.04 17.95
C ALA A 88 -24.58 17.35 16.75
N THR A 89 -24.09 16.32 16.05
CA THR A 89 -23.24 16.50 14.85
C THR A 89 -24.00 17.18 13.72
N ASN A 90 -25.27 16.83 13.52
CA ASN A 90 -26.14 17.50 12.54
C ASN A 90 -26.32 19.01 12.86
N GLY A 91 -26.37 19.37 14.15
CA GLY A 91 -26.35 20.77 14.59
C GLY A 91 -25.07 21.47 14.18
N THR A 92 -23.93 20.92 14.54
CA THR A 92 -22.60 21.48 14.19
C THR A 92 -22.41 21.64 12.68
N LEU A 93 -22.76 20.61 11.89
CA LEU A 93 -22.60 20.62 10.43
C LEU A 93 -23.54 21.57 9.68
N LYS A 94 -24.62 22.02 10.31
CA LYS A 94 -25.45 23.11 9.76
C LYS A 94 -24.74 24.46 9.86
N ASP A 95 -23.96 24.65 10.91
CA ASP A 95 -23.23 25.89 11.16
C ASP A 95 -21.87 25.88 10.44
N ASP A 96 -21.18 24.74 10.41
CA ASP A 96 -19.93 24.52 9.71
C ASP A 96 -19.90 23.15 9.01
N SER A 97 -20.19 23.15 7.72
CA SER A 97 -20.16 21.94 6.87
C SER A 97 -18.73 21.43 6.57
N GLN A 98 -17.69 22.17 6.93
CA GLN A 98 -16.28 21.82 6.77
C GLN A 98 -15.64 21.37 8.09
N ASP A 99 -16.43 21.06 9.10
CA ASP A 99 -15.90 20.49 10.36
C ASP A 99 -15.62 18.99 10.20
N ALA A 100 -14.36 18.63 9.95
CA ALA A 100 -13.89 17.25 9.82
C ALA A 100 -14.17 16.40 11.08
N LYS A 101 -14.08 17.02 12.28
CA LYS A 101 -14.36 16.36 13.55
C LYS A 101 -15.83 16.00 13.70
N ALA A 102 -16.72 16.91 13.29
CA ALA A 102 -18.16 16.63 13.30
C ALA A 102 -18.54 15.52 12.31
N TRP A 103 -17.94 15.50 11.10
CA TRP A 103 -18.13 14.43 10.14
C TRP A 103 -17.64 13.07 10.68
N GLN A 104 -16.47 13.03 11.31
CA GLN A 104 -15.94 11.82 11.94
C GLN A 104 -16.86 11.31 13.06
N ALA A 105 -17.32 12.21 13.96
CA ALA A 105 -18.23 11.85 15.03
C ALA A 105 -19.60 11.36 14.49
N MET A 106 -20.11 11.98 13.41
CA MET A 106 -21.30 11.51 12.68
C MET A 106 -21.10 10.09 12.16
N GLY A 107 -19.98 9.80 11.52
CA GLY A 107 -19.67 8.47 11.00
C GLY A 107 -19.69 7.40 12.10
N VAL A 108 -19.07 7.67 13.25
CA VAL A 108 -19.08 6.76 14.40
C VAL A 108 -20.48 6.57 14.97
N ALA A 109 -21.29 7.65 15.07
CA ALA A 109 -22.66 7.55 15.54
C ALA A 109 -23.55 6.70 14.59
N LEU A 110 -23.41 6.92 13.29
CA LEU A 110 -24.14 6.17 12.26
C LEU A 110 -23.75 4.67 12.27
N ALA A 111 -22.46 4.35 12.44
CA ALA A 111 -22.00 2.98 12.57
C ALA A 111 -22.61 2.31 13.82
N GLY A 112 -22.68 3.02 14.95
CA GLY A 112 -23.34 2.55 16.17
C GLY A 112 -24.85 2.31 16.00
N LEU A 113 -25.48 3.01 15.06
CA LEU A 113 -26.89 2.83 14.67
C LEU A 113 -27.09 1.78 13.56
N ALA A 114 -26.04 1.12 13.09
CA ALA A 114 -26.02 0.17 11.98
C ALA A 114 -26.43 0.79 10.61
N ARG A 115 -26.21 2.10 10.44
CA ARG A 115 -26.39 2.83 9.17
C ARG A 115 -25.06 2.87 8.40
N ASN A 116 -24.59 1.69 7.98
CA ASN A 116 -23.21 1.45 7.57
C ASN A 116 -22.76 2.29 6.36
N GLU A 117 -23.57 2.36 5.30
CA GLU A 117 -23.23 3.16 4.10
C GLU A 117 -23.08 4.65 4.42
N GLU A 118 -23.98 5.18 5.22
CA GLU A 118 -23.94 6.58 5.62
C GLU A 118 -22.76 6.86 6.56
N ALA A 119 -22.42 5.89 7.43
CA ALA A 119 -21.27 5.98 8.32
C ALA A 119 -19.96 6.08 7.53
N ILE A 120 -19.78 5.20 6.52
CA ILE A 120 -18.61 5.22 5.64
C ILE A 120 -18.54 6.56 4.91
N GLY A 121 -19.64 7.03 4.32
CA GLY A 121 -19.67 8.31 3.62
C GLY A 121 -19.30 9.50 4.50
N ALA A 122 -19.74 9.51 5.77
CA ALA A 122 -19.37 10.56 6.73
C ALA A 122 -17.88 10.52 7.09
N LEU A 123 -17.32 9.33 7.32
CA LEU A 123 -15.89 9.17 7.61
C LEU A 123 -15.01 9.55 6.41
N GLU A 124 -15.43 9.18 5.19
CA GLU A 124 -14.78 9.60 3.96
C GLU A 124 -14.78 11.13 3.83
N ARG A 125 -15.90 11.77 4.13
CA ARG A 125 -15.99 13.24 4.08
C ARG A 125 -15.05 13.91 5.09
N SER A 126 -14.90 13.34 6.30
CA SER A 126 -13.92 13.80 7.27
C SER A 126 -12.48 13.73 6.75
N ILE A 127 -12.12 12.63 6.07
CA ILE A 127 -10.80 12.44 5.44
C ILE A 127 -10.59 13.45 4.32
N GLU A 128 -11.57 13.63 3.43
CA GLU A 128 -11.49 14.60 2.32
C GLU A 128 -11.24 16.03 2.81
N ILE A 129 -11.96 16.47 3.84
CA ILE A 129 -11.78 17.80 4.43
C ILE A 129 -10.39 17.92 5.07
N SER A 130 -9.95 16.87 5.76
CA SER A 130 -8.61 16.85 6.36
C SER A 130 -7.53 16.91 5.28
N ASP A 131 -7.67 16.17 4.19
CA ASP A 131 -6.76 16.18 3.05
C ASP A 131 -6.67 17.58 2.41
N GLN A 132 -7.80 18.23 2.16
CA GLN A 132 -7.83 19.60 1.61
C GLN A 132 -7.06 20.59 2.50
N ARG A 133 -7.23 20.50 3.82
CA ARG A 133 -6.49 21.35 4.76
C ARG A 133 -4.99 21.02 4.79
N LEU A 134 -4.63 19.73 4.63
CA LEU A 134 -3.24 19.29 4.58
C LEU A 134 -2.55 19.66 3.26
N GLU A 135 -3.27 19.82 2.16
CA GLU A 135 -2.74 20.40 0.92
C GLU A 135 -2.32 21.87 1.10
N GLU A 136 -3.08 22.63 1.91
CA GLU A 136 -2.74 24.02 2.25
C GLU A 136 -1.67 24.11 3.34
N ASN A 137 -1.73 23.25 4.34
CA ASN A 137 -0.80 23.19 5.48
C ASN A 137 -0.48 21.74 5.85
N PRO A 138 0.59 21.14 5.30
CA PRO A 138 0.99 19.76 5.56
C PRO A 138 1.32 19.45 7.03
N GLU A 139 1.53 20.46 7.87
CA GLU A 139 1.84 20.35 9.29
C GLU A 139 0.62 20.62 10.20
N ASP A 140 -0.59 20.67 9.65
CA ASP A 140 -1.82 20.82 10.44
C ASP A 140 -2.09 19.55 11.25
N ILE A 141 -1.69 19.61 12.53
CA ILE A 141 -1.81 18.50 13.47
C ILE A 141 -3.26 18.08 13.71
N ASP A 142 -4.19 19.02 13.68
CA ASP A 142 -5.61 18.72 13.90
C ASP A 142 -6.18 17.94 12.71
N SER A 143 -5.86 18.33 11.51
CA SER A 143 -6.26 17.60 10.29
C SER A 143 -5.61 16.23 10.20
N LEU A 144 -4.31 16.10 10.51
CA LEU A 144 -3.63 14.80 10.60
C LEU A 144 -4.31 13.88 11.62
N TRP A 145 -4.67 14.42 12.79
CA TRP A 145 -5.37 13.67 13.82
C TRP A 145 -6.75 13.21 13.38
N GLN A 146 -7.56 14.09 12.78
CA GLN A 146 -8.90 13.75 12.30
C GLN A 146 -8.84 12.70 11.19
N LYS A 147 -7.89 12.83 10.26
CA LYS A 147 -7.62 11.84 9.24
C LYS A 147 -7.28 10.47 9.86
N ALA A 148 -6.38 10.43 10.84
CA ALA A 148 -5.98 9.20 11.52
C ALA A 148 -7.15 8.51 12.21
N VAL A 149 -7.95 9.24 12.98
CA VAL A 149 -9.11 8.70 13.71
C VAL A 149 -10.19 8.21 12.74
N SER A 150 -10.38 8.89 11.60
CA SER A 150 -11.33 8.46 10.57
C SER A 150 -10.89 7.17 9.87
N TYR A 151 -9.60 7.02 9.57
CA TYR A 151 -9.06 5.77 9.07
C TYR A 151 -9.19 4.62 10.08
N GLU A 152 -8.90 4.88 11.35
CA GLU A 152 -9.09 3.90 12.41
C GLU A 152 -10.56 3.44 12.50
N ALA A 153 -11.51 4.37 12.41
CA ALA A 153 -12.94 4.05 12.42
C ALA A 153 -13.37 3.23 11.18
N LEU A 154 -12.66 3.33 10.06
CA LEU A 154 -12.83 2.53 8.85
C LEU A 154 -12.05 1.20 8.89
N TYR A 155 -11.37 0.88 9.98
CA TYR A 155 -10.47 -0.29 10.12
C TYR A 155 -9.28 -0.29 9.15
N MET A 156 -8.88 0.88 8.70
CA MET A 156 -7.71 1.07 7.85
C MET A 156 -6.46 1.29 8.71
N ASP A 157 -6.09 0.26 9.45
CA ASP A 157 -5.08 0.32 10.51
C ASP A 157 -3.76 0.93 10.08
N TYR A 158 -3.29 0.61 8.89
CA TYR A 158 -2.00 1.14 8.43
C TYR A 158 -2.10 2.62 8.06
N ALA A 159 -3.13 3.04 7.34
CA ALA A 159 -3.33 4.44 7.03
C ALA A 159 -3.50 5.27 8.31
N ALA A 160 -4.21 4.72 9.31
CA ALA A 160 -4.32 5.33 10.63
C ALA A 160 -2.96 5.46 11.31
N ILE A 161 -2.15 4.37 11.36
CA ILE A 161 -0.80 4.39 11.94
C ILE A 161 0.07 5.44 11.25
N LYS A 162 0.09 5.49 9.93
CA LYS A 162 0.89 6.47 9.18
C LYS A 162 0.50 7.91 9.47
N ALA A 163 -0.79 8.20 9.58
CA ALA A 163 -1.25 9.53 9.96
C ALA A 163 -0.87 9.88 11.42
N TYR A 164 -0.96 8.91 12.35
CA TYR A 164 -0.49 9.10 13.74
C TYR A 164 1.03 9.27 13.82
N GLU A 165 1.82 8.52 13.06
CA GLU A 165 3.29 8.70 12.97
C GLU A 165 3.63 10.13 12.55
N LYS A 166 2.88 10.69 11.58
CA LYS A 166 3.09 12.08 11.16
C LYS A 166 2.79 13.10 12.28
N VAL A 167 1.75 12.85 13.08
CA VAL A 167 1.47 13.65 14.30
C VAL A 167 2.63 13.58 15.30
N ILE A 168 3.27 12.42 15.43
CA ILE A 168 4.43 12.20 16.32
C ILE A 168 5.66 12.93 15.79
N GLU A 169 5.96 12.84 14.49
CA GLU A 169 7.09 13.54 13.85
C GLU A 169 7.06 15.05 14.11
N LEU A 170 5.87 15.65 14.13
CA LEU A 170 5.68 17.07 14.42
C LEU A 170 5.83 17.41 15.91
N ASN A 171 6.19 16.43 16.76
CA ASN A 171 6.43 16.59 18.21
C ASN A 171 5.34 17.43 18.92
N SER A 172 4.09 17.11 18.68
CA SER A 172 2.93 17.84 19.16
C SER A 172 2.47 17.41 20.55
N SER A 173 1.60 18.19 21.17
CA SER A 173 0.90 17.80 22.40
C SER A 173 0.05 16.53 22.24
N LYS A 174 -0.26 16.13 20.99
CA LYS A 174 -1.01 14.92 20.65
C LYS A 174 -0.12 13.69 20.46
N SER A 175 1.22 13.83 20.48
CA SER A 175 2.16 12.70 20.23
C SER A 175 1.97 11.55 21.22
N VAL A 176 1.72 11.83 22.50
CA VAL A 176 1.40 10.79 23.50
C VAL A 176 0.14 10.04 23.09
N GLY A 177 -0.93 10.76 22.75
CA GLY A 177 -2.17 10.15 22.27
C GLY A 177 -1.98 9.32 21.00
N ALA A 178 -1.17 9.81 20.06
CA ALA A 178 -0.87 9.10 18.81
C ALA A 178 -0.13 7.77 19.07
N TRP A 179 0.89 7.76 19.94
CA TRP A 179 1.57 6.52 20.33
C TRP A 179 0.63 5.50 20.95
N ILE A 180 -0.30 5.96 21.78
CA ILE A 180 -1.30 5.09 22.39
C ILE A 180 -2.21 4.47 21.34
N ARG A 181 -2.72 5.28 20.39
CA ARG A 181 -3.58 4.79 19.32
C ARG A 181 -2.85 3.76 18.45
N ILE A 182 -1.58 4.01 18.10
CA ILE A 182 -0.74 3.05 17.40
C ILE A 182 -0.62 1.76 18.21
N ALA A 183 -0.31 1.86 19.51
CA ALA A 183 -0.19 0.69 20.37
C ALA A 183 -1.48 -0.13 20.41
N ASP A 184 -2.61 0.54 20.48
CA ASP A 184 -3.93 -0.08 20.52
C ASP A 184 -4.27 -0.81 19.20
N ILE A 185 -4.00 -0.17 18.07
CA ILE A 185 -4.17 -0.79 16.74
C ILE A 185 -3.25 -2.03 16.60
N LEU A 186 -1.99 -1.92 17.00
CA LEU A 186 -1.02 -3.01 16.93
C LEU A 186 -1.39 -4.17 17.87
N PHE A 187 -1.87 -3.86 19.07
CA PHE A 187 -2.34 -4.86 20.04
C PHE A 187 -3.52 -5.68 19.51
N ALA A 188 -4.39 -5.06 18.71
CA ALA A 188 -5.51 -5.74 18.08
C ALA A 188 -5.08 -6.75 17.00
N LYS A 189 -3.84 -6.70 16.51
CA LYS A 189 -3.29 -7.63 15.50
C LYS A 189 -2.67 -8.84 16.17
N ALA A 190 -2.93 -10.03 15.63
CA ALA A 190 -2.46 -11.29 16.18
C ALA A 190 -0.92 -11.38 16.40
N ASN A 191 -0.14 -10.63 15.63
CA ASN A 191 1.32 -10.63 15.68
C ASN A 191 1.93 -9.28 16.13
N GLY A 192 1.11 -8.30 16.48
CA GLY A 192 1.57 -6.92 16.80
C GLY A 192 1.84 -6.67 18.29
N TYR A 193 1.94 -7.74 19.11
CA TYR A 193 2.06 -7.57 20.57
C TYR A 193 3.37 -6.86 21.00
N ASN A 194 4.50 -7.23 20.41
CA ASN A 194 5.79 -6.64 20.76
C ASN A 194 5.85 -5.17 20.35
N GLU A 195 5.43 -4.86 19.12
CA GLU A 195 5.38 -3.49 18.58
C GLU A 195 4.39 -2.62 19.40
N SER A 196 3.26 -3.21 19.83
CA SER A 196 2.32 -2.53 20.73
C SER A 196 2.98 -2.15 22.05
N VAL A 197 3.74 -3.06 22.67
CA VAL A 197 4.48 -2.79 23.92
C VAL A 197 5.50 -1.67 23.71
N GLU A 198 6.22 -1.66 22.60
CA GLU A 198 7.17 -0.59 22.26
C GLU A 198 6.47 0.76 22.12
N ALA A 199 5.35 0.80 21.39
CA ALA A 199 4.57 2.02 21.22
C ALA A 199 4.00 2.56 22.55
N PHE A 200 3.53 1.69 23.47
CA PHE A 200 3.14 2.11 24.81
C PHE A 200 4.31 2.66 25.62
N ASN A 201 5.49 2.05 25.52
CA ASN A 201 6.69 2.54 26.21
C ASN A 201 7.09 3.94 25.71
N GLU A 202 6.97 4.20 24.41
CA GLU A 202 7.22 5.54 23.85
C GLU A 202 6.20 6.57 24.34
N ALA A 203 4.90 6.20 24.38
CA ALA A 203 3.88 7.05 24.97
C ALA A 203 4.22 7.43 26.44
N ILE A 204 4.59 6.43 27.24
CA ILE A 204 4.97 6.63 28.65
C ILE A 204 6.22 7.51 28.77
N ARG A 205 7.22 7.33 27.91
CA ARG A 205 8.45 8.13 27.91
C ARG A 205 8.19 9.62 27.67
N LEU A 206 7.17 9.92 26.87
CA LEU A 206 6.80 11.31 26.52
C LEU A 206 5.85 11.96 27.54
N MET A 207 5.29 11.20 28.48
CA MET A 207 4.40 11.77 29.50
C MET A 207 5.16 12.68 30.46
N PRO A 208 4.61 13.86 30.80
CA PRO A 208 5.13 14.65 31.88
C PRO A 208 5.03 13.91 33.22
N ASP A 209 6.02 14.11 34.12
CA ASP A 209 6.08 13.44 35.42
C ASP A 209 4.85 13.68 36.34
N ASN A 210 4.07 14.72 36.06
CA ASN A 210 2.86 15.12 36.79
C ASN A 210 1.55 14.87 36.03
N ALA A 211 1.59 14.16 34.87
CA ALA A 211 0.39 13.91 34.10
C ALA A 211 -0.43 12.74 34.67
N SER A 212 -1.71 12.99 34.91
CA SER A 212 -2.72 11.94 35.06
C SER A 212 -3.21 11.54 33.69
N TRP A 213 -3.04 10.26 33.32
CA TRP A 213 -3.42 9.77 32.00
C TRP A 213 -4.68 8.90 32.06
N ALA A 214 -5.59 9.09 31.10
CA ALA A 214 -6.83 8.35 31.01
C ALA A 214 -7.01 7.72 29.63
N GLY A 215 -6.56 6.48 29.53
CA GLY A 215 -6.92 5.62 28.41
C GLY A 215 -6.93 4.19 28.92
N GLY A 216 -8.11 3.60 29.15
CA GLY A 216 -8.28 2.55 30.14
C GLY A 216 -8.08 3.15 31.54
N VAL A 217 -8.78 2.76 32.53
CA VAL A 217 -8.69 3.42 33.84
C VAL A 217 -7.24 3.37 34.35
N VAL A 218 -6.58 4.51 34.31
CA VAL A 218 -5.24 4.68 34.89
C VAL A 218 -5.38 5.56 36.12
N SER A 219 -5.06 5.02 37.28
CA SER A 219 -4.93 5.83 38.48
C SER A 219 -3.46 6.09 38.75
N ASP A 220 -3.10 7.36 38.92
CA ASP A 220 -1.78 7.74 39.41
C ASP A 220 -1.73 7.51 40.92
N GLN A 221 -0.89 6.56 41.34
CA GLN A 221 -0.63 6.28 42.76
C GLN A 221 0.79 6.73 43.17
N GLY A 222 1.15 7.95 42.81
CA GLY A 222 2.44 8.54 43.14
C GLY A 222 3.58 8.03 42.30
N ASN A 223 4.12 6.85 42.57
CA ASN A 223 5.25 6.28 41.84
C ASN A 223 4.85 5.20 40.80
N SER A 224 3.58 4.91 40.67
CA SER A 224 3.07 3.88 39.78
C SER A 224 1.86 4.31 38.98
N ILE A 225 1.82 3.94 37.70
CA ILE A 225 0.66 4.10 36.84
C ILE A 225 0.00 2.74 36.68
N LEU A 226 -1.28 2.63 37.05
CA LEU A 226 -2.06 1.42 36.91
C LEU A 226 -2.86 1.44 35.62
N ARG A 227 -2.71 0.41 34.80
CA ARG A 227 -3.53 0.17 33.61
C ARG A 227 -4.43 -1.03 33.82
N THR A 228 -5.70 -0.89 33.50
CA THR A 228 -6.68 -1.96 33.59
C THR A 228 -7.13 -2.35 32.18
N ASP A 229 -6.75 -3.53 31.73
CA ASP A 229 -7.21 -4.10 30.47
C ASP A 229 -8.22 -5.21 30.77
N VAL A 230 -9.32 -5.22 30.02
CA VAL A 230 -10.37 -6.24 30.15
C VAL A 230 -10.28 -7.17 28.94
N TRP A 231 -10.09 -8.46 29.16
CA TRP A 231 -9.99 -9.44 28.10
C TRP A 231 -10.69 -10.76 28.47
N ARG A 232 -10.96 -11.58 27.47
CA ARG A 232 -11.64 -12.86 27.60
C ARG A 232 -10.69 -13.99 27.21
N ASP A 233 -10.61 -15.03 28.02
CA ASP A 233 -9.87 -16.24 27.70
C ASP A 233 -10.73 -17.29 26.97
N ASP A 234 -10.09 -18.41 26.58
CA ASP A 234 -10.72 -19.52 25.90
C ASP A 234 -11.84 -20.18 26.72
N ASP A 235 -11.81 -20.05 28.06
CA ASP A 235 -12.81 -20.55 28.97
C ASP A 235 -14.03 -19.61 29.13
N LYS A 236 -14.11 -18.55 28.35
CA LYS A 236 -15.16 -17.53 28.41
C LYS A 236 -15.18 -16.74 29.73
N ILE A 237 -14.07 -16.65 30.42
CA ILE A 237 -13.92 -15.91 31.66
C ILE A 237 -13.45 -14.49 31.30
N LEU A 238 -14.15 -13.48 31.82
CA LEU A 238 -13.72 -12.08 31.73
C LEU A 238 -12.54 -11.86 32.67
N ARG A 239 -11.40 -11.51 32.13
CA ARG A 239 -10.20 -11.17 32.91
C ARG A 239 -9.94 -9.69 32.85
N VAL A 240 -9.62 -9.14 33.99
CA VAL A 240 -9.15 -7.76 34.12
C VAL A 240 -7.67 -7.83 34.48
N THR A 241 -6.82 -7.33 33.61
CA THR A 241 -5.38 -7.28 33.85
C THR A 241 -5.04 -5.87 34.31
N ILE A 242 -4.42 -5.78 35.49
CA ILE A 242 -3.92 -4.52 36.03
C ILE A 242 -2.40 -4.56 35.87
N GLY A 243 -1.87 -3.70 35.03
CA GLY A 243 -0.44 -3.47 34.89
C GLY A 243 -0.03 -2.25 35.71
N SER A 244 1.11 -2.30 36.38
CA SER A 244 1.72 -1.16 37.08
C SER A 244 2.99 -0.73 36.37
N TYR A 245 3.05 0.51 35.95
CA TYR A 245 4.27 1.13 35.50
C TYR A 245 4.95 1.86 36.66
N ASN A 246 6.14 1.42 37.01
CA ASN A 246 6.94 2.06 38.03
C ASN A 246 7.76 3.21 37.42
N LYS A 247 7.42 4.46 37.77
CA LYS A 247 8.07 5.67 37.25
C LYS A 247 9.57 5.75 37.60
N SER A 248 9.99 5.21 38.74
CA SER A 248 11.39 5.26 39.20
C SER A 248 12.25 4.25 38.46
N THR A 249 11.77 3.03 38.24
CA THR A 249 12.52 1.98 37.56
C THR A 249 12.30 2.00 36.05
N LYS A 250 11.32 2.76 35.57
CA LYS A 250 10.88 2.81 34.16
C LYS A 250 10.54 1.44 33.60
N LYS A 251 9.99 0.54 34.45
CA LYS A 251 9.58 -0.81 34.07
C LYS A 251 8.11 -1.00 34.28
N PHE A 252 7.52 -1.76 33.39
CA PHE A 252 6.13 -2.20 33.50
C PHE A 252 6.11 -3.56 34.20
N ASP A 253 5.39 -3.66 35.33
CA ASP A 253 5.20 -4.90 36.08
C ASP A 253 3.74 -5.30 36.03
N PHE A 254 3.45 -6.54 35.69
CA PHE A 254 2.11 -7.12 35.82
C PHE A 254 1.81 -7.32 37.30
N ILE A 255 0.80 -6.61 37.83
CA ILE A 255 0.50 -6.70 39.26
C ILE A 255 -0.53 -7.77 39.56
N GLN A 256 -1.60 -7.88 38.78
CA GLN A 256 -2.68 -8.81 39.14
C GLN A 256 -3.60 -9.12 37.96
N GLN A 257 -3.99 -10.39 37.87
CA GLN A 257 -5.07 -10.84 37.03
C GLN A 257 -6.29 -11.08 37.94
N ILE A 258 -7.31 -10.25 37.81
CA ILE A 258 -8.56 -10.42 38.54
C ILE A 258 -9.51 -11.24 37.67
N VAL A 259 -9.82 -12.45 38.08
CA VAL A 259 -10.84 -13.27 37.43
C VAL A 259 -12.18 -12.89 38.03
N SER A 260 -13.01 -12.18 37.28
CA SER A 260 -14.37 -11.91 37.73
C SER A 260 -15.38 -12.57 36.81
N ARG A 261 -16.13 -13.50 37.33
CA ARG A 261 -17.34 -14.17 36.80
C ARG A 261 -17.32 -14.69 35.34
N PRO A 262 -18.04 -15.79 35.04
CA PRO A 262 -18.21 -16.27 33.67
C PRO A 262 -18.78 -15.16 32.78
N ALA A 263 -18.18 -14.94 31.62
CA ALA A 263 -18.57 -13.94 30.65
C ALA A 263 -20.06 -14.01 30.21
N SER A 264 -20.70 -15.16 30.43
CA SER A 264 -22.11 -15.39 30.15
C SER A 264 -23.08 -14.56 31.00
N THR A 265 -22.63 -13.96 32.11
CA THR A 265 -23.51 -13.16 32.99
C THR A 265 -23.46 -11.67 32.73
N TRP A 266 -22.45 -11.17 31.98
CA TRP A 266 -22.24 -9.73 31.84
C TRP A 266 -22.31 -9.17 30.40
N LEU A 267 -21.95 -9.96 29.41
CA LEU A 267 -21.72 -9.46 28.05
C LEU A 267 -22.65 -10.00 26.96
N PHE A 268 -23.38 -11.07 27.21
CA PHE A 268 -24.13 -11.76 26.17
C PHE A 268 -25.50 -12.22 26.62
N ARG A 269 -26.49 -11.31 26.63
CA ARG A 269 -27.86 -11.69 26.30
C ARG A 269 -27.94 -11.83 24.77
N ASP A 270 -28.88 -12.64 24.27
CA ASP A 270 -29.03 -13.10 22.86
C ASP A 270 -28.85 -12.04 21.75
N ASN A 271 -28.84 -10.74 22.05
CA ASN A 271 -28.65 -9.65 21.09
C ASN A 271 -27.18 -9.30 20.77
N SER A 272 -26.20 -9.89 21.45
CA SER A 272 -24.78 -9.59 21.23
C SER A 272 -24.22 -10.19 19.93
N ILE A 273 -24.78 -11.31 19.48
CA ILE A 273 -24.42 -11.94 18.21
C ILE A 273 -24.80 -11.02 17.05
N GLY A 274 -25.99 -10.41 17.10
CA GLY A 274 -26.43 -9.46 16.08
C GLY A 274 -25.53 -8.21 16.00
N PHE A 275 -25.07 -7.71 17.14
CA PHE A 275 -24.16 -6.57 17.16
C PHE A 275 -22.77 -6.89 16.56
N LEU A 276 -22.21 -8.05 16.89
CA LEU A 276 -20.94 -8.52 16.32
C LEU A 276 -21.06 -8.78 14.81
N GLN A 277 -22.21 -9.32 14.36
CA GLN A 277 -22.52 -9.48 12.94
C GLN A 277 -22.58 -8.13 12.23
N THR A 278 -23.30 -7.15 12.77
CA THR A 278 -23.42 -5.80 12.20
C THR A 278 -22.06 -5.11 12.08
N ARG A 279 -21.18 -5.27 13.05
CA ARG A 279 -19.81 -4.72 12.97
C ARG A 279 -18.94 -5.44 11.96
N ALA A 280 -19.03 -6.77 11.88
CA ALA A 280 -18.34 -7.54 10.86
C ALA A 280 -18.82 -7.17 9.45
N GLU A 281 -20.12 -6.94 9.28
CA GLU A 281 -20.70 -6.45 8.04
C GLU A 281 -20.22 -5.04 7.71
N PHE A 282 -20.15 -4.13 8.69
CA PHE A 282 -19.59 -2.79 8.49
C PHE A 282 -18.13 -2.84 8.10
N ALA A 283 -17.30 -3.60 8.81
CA ALA A 283 -15.87 -3.74 8.50
C ALA A 283 -15.66 -4.34 7.10
N ALA A 284 -16.44 -5.36 6.72
CA ALA A 284 -16.38 -5.95 5.39
C ALA A 284 -16.79 -4.95 4.30
N LEU A 285 -17.85 -4.16 4.54
CA LEU A 285 -18.32 -3.14 3.62
C LEU A 285 -17.29 -2.01 3.46
N ALA A 286 -16.72 -1.54 4.56
CA ALA A 286 -15.65 -0.55 4.56
C ALA A 286 -14.41 -1.05 3.81
N ALA A 287 -13.99 -2.29 4.06
CA ALA A 287 -12.86 -2.91 3.36
C ALA A 287 -13.10 -3.02 1.86
N ASN A 288 -14.29 -3.48 1.43
CA ASN A 288 -14.65 -3.54 0.01
C ASN A 288 -14.64 -2.15 -0.64
N ARG A 289 -15.21 -1.14 0.03
CA ARG A 289 -15.24 0.24 -0.45
C ARG A 289 -13.84 0.82 -0.60
N MET A 290 -12.95 0.52 0.34
CA MET A 290 -11.56 0.98 0.27
C MET A 290 -10.78 0.25 -0.81
N GLN A 291 -11.04 -1.06 -1.02
CA GLN A 291 -10.45 -1.81 -2.13
C GLN A 291 -10.88 -1.22 -3.49
N GLU A 292 -12.16 -0.89 -3.67
CA GLU A 292 -12.64 -0.22 -4.89
C GLU A 292 -11.93 1.13 -5.12
N LYS A 293 -11.69 1.92 -4.07
CA LYS A 293 -10.93 3.17 -4.17
C LYS A 293 -9.47 2.93 -4.53
N THR A 294 -8.83 1.94 -3.90
CA THR A 294 -7.45 1.54 -4.20
C THR A 294 -7.32 1.15 -5.66
N ASP A 295 -8.20 0.28 -6.15
CA ASP A 295 -8.24 -0.16 -7.55
C ASP A 295 -8.49 1.03 -8.51
N GLY A 296 -9.35 1.96 -8.11
CA GLY A 296 -9.61 3.21 -8.84
C GLY A 296 -8.35 4.07 -8.98
N TRP A 297 -7.61 4.31 -7.91
CA TRP A 297 -6.35 5.03 -7.93
C TRP A 297 -5.26 4.31 -8.72
N TYR A 298 -5.16 2.98 -8.58
CA TYR A 298 -4.23 2.18 -9.36
C TYR A 298 -4.53 2.25 -10.86
N LYS A 299 -5.80 2.14 -11.25
CA LYS A 299 -6.21 2.31 -12.66
C LYS A 299 -5.88 3.72 -13.18
N THR A 300 -6.14 4.75 -12.37
CA THR A 300 -5.78 6.13 -12.72
C THR A 300 -4.27 6.26 -12.96
N SER A 301 -3.46 5.66 -12.09
CA SER A 301 -2.00 5.67 -12.26
C SER A 301 -1.56 5.00 -13.56
N GLN A 302 -2.17 3.87 -13.93
CA GLN A 302 -1.88 3.19 -15.19
C GLN A 302 -2.24 4.02 -16.43
N GLU A 303 -3.35 4.77 -16.36
CA GLU A 303 -3.76 5.66 -17.45
C GLU A 303 -2.82 6.87 -17.59
N LEU A 304 -2.38 7.43 -16.46
CA LEU A 304 -1.39 8.51 -16.42
C LEU A 304 -0.02 8.04 -16.91
N PHE A 305 0.41 6.85 -16.50
CA PHE A 305 1.63 6.22 -16.98
C PHE A 305 1.64 6.03 -18.49
N LYS A 306 0.55 5.55 -19.09
CA LYS A 306 0.39 5.42 -20.56
C LYS A 306 0.44 6.76 -21.29
N LYS A 307 0.09 7.86 -20.61
CA LYS A 307 0.18 9.24 -21.14
C LYS A 307 1.54 9.89 -20.89
N ALA A 308 2.50 9.13 -20.35
CA ALA A 308 3.81 9.61 -19.91
C ALA A 308 3.76 10.72 -18.82
N SER A 309 2.64 10.83 -18.09
CA SER A 309 2.48 11.70 -16.91
C SER A 309 2.95 10.96 -15.65
N TYR A 310 4.26 10.74 -15.53
CA TYR A 310 4.81 9.84 -14.51
C TYR A 310 4.71 10.39 -13.09
N GLU A 311 4.85 11.70 -12.90
CA GLU A 311 4.75 12.37 -11.60
C GLU A 311 3.33 12.24 -11.05
N GLU A 312 2.30 12.53 -11.87
CA GLU A 312 0.91 12.36 -11.49
C GLU A 312 0.56 10.88 -11.28
N SER A 313 1.20 9.96 -12.02
CA SER A 313 1.06 8.52 -11.78
C SER A 313 1.59 8.14 -10.40
N VAL A 314 2.73 8.70 -9.95
CA VAL A 314 3.28 8.50 -8.61
C VAL A 314 2.35 9.04 -7.53
N GLU A 315 1.72 10.21 -7.74
CA GLU A 315 0.74 10.76 -6.81
C GLU A 315 -0.47 9.85 -6.65
N ALA A 316 -1.03 9.35 -7.77
CA ALA A 316 -2.12 8.39 -7.74
C ALA A 316 -1.74 7.08 -7.02
N LEU A 317 -0.51 6.58 -7.23
CA LEU A 317 0.01 5.41 -6.53
C LEU A 317 0.24 5.66 -5.05
N ASN A 318 0.67 6.85 -4.65
CA ASN A 318 0.77 7.22 -3.25
C ASN A 318 -0.60 7.14 -2.55
N ARG A 319 -1.68 7.61 -3.22
CA ARG A 319 -3.05 7.48 -2.71
C ARG A 319 -3.50 6.02 -2.62
N ALA A 320 -3.17 5.19 -3.61
CA ALA A 320 -3.48 3.75 -3.56
C ALA A 320 -2.72 3.04 -2.44
N ILE A 321 -1.42 3.34 -2.28
CA ILE A 321 -0.55 2.76 -1.24
C ILE A 321 -0.99 3.20 0.17
N GLU A 322 -1.50 4.43 0.33
CA GLU A 322 -2.06 4.88 1.61
C GLU A 322 -3.23 3.99 2.04
N LEU A 323 -4.05 3.55 1.09
CA LEU A 323 -5.20 2.69 1.34
C LEU A 323 -4.83 1.21 1.50
N ASP A 324 -3.89 0.70 0.68
CA ASP A 324 -3.42 -0.69 0.71
C ASP A 324 -1.89 -0.78 0.57
N PRO A 325 -1.14 -0.54 1.63
CA PRO A 325 0.32 -0.52 1.59
C PRO A 325 0.98 -1.90 1.64
N GLN A 326 0.19 -2.95 1.90
CA GLN A 326 0.69 -4.33 1.88
C GLN A 326 0.65 -4.93 0.48
N ASN A 327 0.24 -4.15 -0.51
CA ASN A 327 0.14 -4.58 -1.89
C ASN A 327 1.45 -4.31 -2.64
N ALA A 328 2.24 -5.36 -2.82
CA ALA A 328 3.53 -5.30 -3.52
C ALA A 328 3.40 -4.70 -4.93
N THR A 329 2.28 -4.98 -5.63
CA THR A 329 2.04 -4.47 -6.99
C THR A 329 1.98 -2.95 -7.05
N LEU A 330 1.44 -2.29 -6.03
CA LEU A 330 1.38 -0.82 -5.97
C LEU A 330 2.77 -0.21 -5.79
N TRP A 331 3.59 -0.83 -4.95
CA TRP A 331 4.97 -0.40 -4.73
C TRP A 331 5.84 -0.60 -5.98
N ASP A 332 5.68 -1.73 -6.67
CA ASP A 332 6.35 -2.02 -7.94
C ASP A 332 5.94 -1.02 -9.04
N ALA A 333 4.64 -0.72 -9.16
CA ALA A 333 4.16 0.29 -10.10
C ALA A 333 4.71 1.69 -9.79
N LYS A 334 4.83 2.04 -8.50
CA LYS A 334 5.46 3.30 -8.07
C LYS A 334 6.95 3.33 -8.43
N ALA A 335 7.66 2.23 -8.17
CA ALA A 335 9.05 2.10 -8.56
C ALA A 335 9.23 2.28 -10.07
N SER A 336 8.37 1.66 -10.86
CA SER A 336 8.38 1.75 -12.32
C SER A 336 8.11 3.19 -12.81
N SER A 337 7.12 3.88 -12.23
CA SER A 337 6.82 5.27 -12.59
C SER A 337 7.99 6.20 -12.29
N LEU A 338 8.60 6.08 -11.09
CA LEU A 338 9.77 6.86 -10.68
C LEU A 338 11.00 6.55 -11.55
N GLY A 339 11.28 5.27 -11.78
CA GLY A 339 12.45 4.84 -12.54
C GLY A 339 12.39 5.27 -14.01
N ILE A 340 11.21 5.23 -14.63
CA ILE A 340 11.03 5.67 -16.00
C ILE A 340 11.09 7.19 -16.09
N ALA A 341 10.44 7.94 -15.19
CA ALA A 341 10.59 9.40 -15.11
C ALA A 341 12.07 9.79 -15.01
N ALA A 342 12.80 9.15 -14.09
CA ALA A 342 14.23 9.38 -13.91
C ALA A 342 15.07 9.08 -15.17
N SER A 343 14.62 8.17 -16.04
CA SER A 343 15.30 7.86 -17.32
C SER A 343 15.26 9.03 -18.31
N PHE A 344 14.19 9.84 -18.27
CA PHE A 344 14.06 11.01 -19.15
C PHE A 344 14.83 12.22 -18.61
N ASP A 345 14.82 12.44 -17.30
CA ASP A 345 15.38 13.63 -16.67
C ASP A 345 16.82 13.44 -16.20
N GLY A 346 17.31 12.21 -16.17
CA GLY A 346 18.63 11.87 -15.60
C GLY A 346 18.69 12.07 -14.08
N ASN A 347 17.54 12.05 -13.39
CA ASN A 347 17.44 12.38 -11.98
C ASN A 347 17.79 11.21 -11.07
N ARG A 348 19.02 11.22 -10.54
CA ARG A 348 19.51 10.18 -9.62
C ARG A 348 18.69 10.02 -8.33
N SER A 349 18.10 11.13 -7.84
CA SER A 349 17.29 11.06 -6.62
C SER A 349 16.03 10.22 -6.84
N GLN A 350 15.36 10.40 -7.99
CA GLN A 350 14.19 9.61 -8.36
C GLN A 350 14.52 8.13 -8.55
N TYR A 351 15.71 7.79 -9.10
CA TYR A 351 16.16 6.39 -9.16
C TYR A 351 16.34 5.79 -7.76
N ASN A 352 16.91 6.54 -6.82
CA ASN A 352 17.06 6.07 -5.45
C ASN A 352 15.70 5.87 -4.76
N GLU A 353 14.72 6.72 -5.05
CA GLU A 353 13.36 6.54 -4.56
C GLU A 353 12.65 5.36 -5.23
N SER A 354 12.89 5.14 -6.52
CA SER A 354 12.42 3.97 -7.25
C SER A 354 12.95 2.68 -6.61
N LEU A 355 14.25 2.60 -6.34
CA LEU A 355 14.86 1.44 -5.69
C LEU A 355 14.30 1.19 -4.28
N LYS A 356 14.07 2.24 -3.49
CA LYS A 356 13.41 2.08 -2.17
C LYS A 356 11.99 1.53 -2.30
N ALA A 357 11.23 1.99 -3.29
CA ALA A 357 9.90 1.47 -3.54
C ALA A 357 9.96 -0.01 -4.00
N GLN A 358 10.96 -0.35 -4.83
CA GLN A 358 11.17 -1.72 -5.28
C GLN A 358 11.60 -2.65 -4.12
N ASP A 359 12.48 -2.18 -3.23
CA ASP A 359 12.86 -2.92 -2.03
C ASP A 359 11.62 -3.22 -1.16
N LYS A 360 10.70 -2.24 -1.05
CA LYS A 360 9.44 -2.45 -0.31
C LYS A 360 8.53 -3.46 -1.00
N ALA A 361 8.45 -3.45 -2.33
CA ALA A 361 7.70 -4.47 -3.08
C ALA A 361 8.26 -5.88 -2.84
N ILE A 362 9.60 -6.04 -2.87
CA ILE A 362 10.29 -7.31 -2.60
C ILE A 362 10.08 -7.76 -1.14
N GLU A 363 10.15 -6.84 -0.16
CA GLU A 363 9.84 -7.17 1.24
C GLU A 363 8.44 -7.77 1.41
N LEU A 364 7.46 -7.25 0.65
CA LEU A 364 6.06 -7.68 0.72
C LEU A 364 5.78 -8.97 -0.05
N ASP A 365 6.49 -9.21 -1.15
CA ASP A 365 6.36 -10.41 -1.99
C ASP A 365 7.74 -10.93 -2.42
N PRO A 366 8.51 -11.54 -1.49
CA PRO A 366 9.90 -11.95 -1.74
C PRO A 366 10.03 -13.13 -2.72
N GLY A 367 8.92 -13.81 -3.04
CA GLY A 367 8.91 -14.92 -4.01
C GLY A 367 8.70 -14.50 -5.45
N ASN A 368 8.55 -13.23 -5.73
CA ASN A 368 8.18 -12.72 -7.05
C ASN A 368 9.42 -12.33 -7.86
N SER A 369 9.81 -13.19 -8.78
CA SER A 369 11.00 -12.99 -9.64
C SER A 369 10.94 -11.69 -10.44
N THR A 370 9.77 -11.23 -10.86
CA THR A 370 9.58 -10.00 -11.64
C THR A 370 10.05 -8.77 -10.86
N LEU A 371 9.87 -8.74 -9.54
CA LEU A 371 10.30 -7.62 -8.72
C LEU A 371 11.84 -7.47 -8.70
N HIS A 372 12.54 -8.59 -8.70
CA HIS A 372 14.01 -8.60 -8.80
C HIS A 372 14.49 -8.19 -10.20
N ILE A 373 13.76 -8.57 -11.27
CA ILE A 373 14.05 -8.10 -12.64
C ILE A 373 13.95 -6.58 -12.70
N HIS A 374 12.86 -6.00 -12.20
CA HIS A 374 12.66 -4.56 -12.20
C HIS A 374 13.74 -3.84 -11.37
N LYS A 375 14.12 -4.37 -10.21
CA LYS A 375 15.21 -3.83 -9.40
C LYS A 375 16.55 -3.84 -10.15
N GLY A 376 16.91 -4.99 -10.72
CA GLY A 376 18.12 -5.13 -11.53
C GLY A 376 18.16 -4.16 -12.70
N PHE A 377 17.03 -3.98 -13.38
CA PHE A 377 16.88 -3.00 -14.47
C PHE A 377 17.13 -1.57 -13.97
N PHE A 378 16.52 -1.13 -12.87
CA PHE A 378 16.71 0.22 -12.34
C PHE A 378 18.15 0.46 -11.86
N ILE A 379 18.81 -0.54 -11.26
CA ILE A 379 20.22 -0.46 -10.88
C ILE A 379 21.11 -0.30 -12.11
N ALA A 380 20.86 -1.07 -13.17
CA ALA A 380 21.62 -0.96 -14.42
C ALA A 380 21.46 0.43 -15.05
N ARG A 381 20.26 0.98 -15.05
CA ARG A 381 19.99 2.36 -15.54
C ARG A 381 20.68 3.42 -14.69
N LEU A 382 20.69 3.27 -13.37
CA LEU A 382 21.44 4.15 -12.46
C LEU A 382 22.96 4.09 -12.74
N ALA A 383 23.48 2.90 -13.05
CA ALA A 383 24.88 2.72 -13.45
C ALA A 383 25.21 3.47 -14.75
N GLU A 384 24.34 3.41 -15.76
CA GLU A 384 24.49 4.16 -17.01
C GLU A 384 24.62 5.69 -16.77
N LEU A 385 23.77 6.24 -15.91
CA LEU A 385 23.84 7.66 -15.53
C LEU A 385 25.14 8.03 -14.79
N SER A 386 25.82 7.03 -14.23
CA SER A 386 27.11 7.21 -13.57
C SER A 386 28.27 7.23 -14.56
N GLY A 387 28.01 7.21 -15.88
CA GLY A 387 29.01 7.32 -16.95
C GLY A 387 29.71 6.00 -17.27
N HIS A 388 29.01 4.89 -17.26
CA HIS A 388 29.46 3.52 -17.63
C HIS A 388 30.69 2.98 -16.88
N LYS A 389 31.19 3.68 -15.85
CA LYS A 389 32.41 3.31 -15.10
C LYS A 389 32.12 2.62 -13.78
N ASN A 390 30.84 2.49 -13.40
CA ASN A 390 30.48 1.92 -12.11
C ASN A 390 30.19 0.42 -12.24
N GLU A 391 31.25 -0.36 -12.46
CA GLU A 391 31.18 -1.83 -12.58
C GLU A 391 30.47 -2.47 -11.37
N SER A 392 30.62 -1.88 -10.17
CA SER A 392 29.96 -2.36 -8.95
C SER A 392 28.44 -2.35 -9.03
N LEU A 393 27.82 -1.33 -9.64
CA LEU A 393 26.37 -1.29 -9.82
C LEU A 393 25.89 -2.31 -10.85
N TYR A 394 26.66 -2.54 -11.92
CA TYR A 394 26.31 -3.59 -12.87
C TYR A 394 26.40 -4.98 -12.26
N GLU A 395 27.39 -5.24 -11.40
CA GLU A 395 27.48 -6.50 -10.63
C GLU A 395 26.30 -6.64 -9.63
N GLU A 396 25.84 -5.53 -9.04
CA GLU A 396 24.65 -5.52 -8.20
C GLU A 396 23.38 -5.85 -9.01
N ALA A 397 23.23 -5.27 -10.22
CA ALA A 397 22.15 -5.62 -11.12
C ALA A 397 22.17 -7.11 -11.50
N ILE A 398 23.36 -7.68 -11.77
CA ILE A 398 23.50 -9.12 -12.06
C ILE A 398 23.01 -9.96 -10.88
N LYS A 399 23.30 -9.58 -9.64
CA LYS A 399 22.80 -10.31 -8.46
C LYS A 399 21.29 -10.33 -8.39
N GLU A 400 20.62 -9.22 -8.68
CA GLU A 400 19.17 -9.18 -8.70
C GLU A 400 18.60 -10.07 -9.82
N PHE A 401 19.22 -10.13 -11.00
CA PHE A 401 18.82 -11.05 -12.05
C PHE A 401 19.11 -12.51 -11.67
N ASP A 402 20.17 -12.79 -10.90
CA ASP A 402 20.45 -14.11 -10.36
C ASP A 402 19.38 -14.55 -9.37
N GLU A 403 18.97 -13.69 -8.44
CA GLU A 403 17.82 -13.94 -7.55
C GLU A 403 16.54 -14.21 -8.35
N ALA A 404 16.29 -13.42 -9.39
CA ALA A 404 15.12 -13.62 -10.25
C ALA A 404 15.12 -15.00 -10.91
N VAL A 405 16.26 -15.48 -11.42
CA VAL A 405 16.34 -16.81 -12.05
C VAL A 405 16.38 -17.95 -11.04
N GLU A 406 16.81 -17.72 -9.81
CA GLU A 406 16.69 -18.68 -8.71
C GLU A 406 15.23 -18.87 -8.30
N LEU A 407 14.47 -17.77 -8.20
CA LEU A 407 13.05 -17.79 -7.87
C LEU A 407 12.19 -18.41 -8.99
N ASP A 408 12.45 -18.02 -10.23
CA ASP A 408 11.80 -18.61 -11.42
C ASP A 408 12.81 -18.91 -12.53
N PRO A 409 13.38 -20.13 -12.57
CA PRO A 409 14.32 -20.53 -13.59
C PRO A 409 13.75 -20.54 -15.02
N LYS A 410 12.42 -20.42 -15.18
CA LYS A 410 11.73 -20.36 -16.46
C LYS A 410 11.43 -18.94 -16.94
N ASN A 411 11.75 -17.95 -16.13
CA ASN A 411 11.57 -16.55 -16.49
C ASN A 411 12.66 -16.13 -17.48
N GLU A 412 12.33 -16.12 -18.76
CA GLU A 412 13.26 -15.77 -19.83
C GLU A 412 13.72 -14.31 -19.76
N GLU A 413 12.87 -13.41 -19.30
CA GLU A 413 13.19 -11.98 -19.19
C GLU A 413 14.38 -11.74 -18.25
N ALA A 414 14.44 -12.46 -17.12
CA ALA A 414 15.58 -12.41 -16.20
C ALA A 414 16.88 -12.83 -16.88
N TRP A 415 16.86 -13.92 -17.67
CA TRP A 415 18.00 -14.36 -18.42
C TRP A 415 18.43 -13.39 -19.52
N ILE A 416 17.48 -12.75 -20.20
CA ILE A 416 17.76 -11.74 -21.24
C ILE A 416 18.43 -10.52 -20.62
N TRP A 417 17.86 -9.96 -19.54
CA TRP A 417 18.46 -8.79 -18.87
C TRP A 417 19.84 -9.10 -18.30
N LYS A 418 20.01 -10.26 -17.65
CA LYS A 418 21.33 -10.71 -17.19
C LYS A 418 22.34 -10.75 -18.34
N GLY A 419 21.98 -11.38 -19.46
CA GLY A 419 22.82 -11.44 -20.64
C GLY A 419 23.17 -10.06 -21.20
N SER A 420 22.18 -9.16 -21.24
CA SER A 420 22.38 -7.79 -21.77
C SER A 420 23.37 -6.98 -20.93
N VAL A 421 23.26 -7.05 -19.60
CA VAL A 421 24.19 -6.33 -18.70
C VAL A 421 25.60 -6.92 -18.77
N LEU A 422 25.74 -8.25 -18.79
CA LEU A 422 27.03 -8.94 -18.92
C LEU A 422 27.76 -8.57 -20.22
N ASP A 423 27.03 -8.49 -21.34
CA ASP A 423 27.63 -8.22 -22.66
C ASP A 423 27.91 -6.73 -22.87
N ALA A 424 26.91 -5.86 -22.61
CA ALA A 424 26.99 -4.43 -22.97
C ALA A 424 27.91 -3.64 -22.03
N TYR A 425 27.97 -3.99 -20.74
CA TYR A 425 28.62 -3.15 -19.73
C TYR A 425 29.79 -3.84 -19.02
N LEU A 426 29.76 -5.16 -18.85
CA LEU A 426 30.82 -5.91 -18.15
C LEU A 426 31.78 -6.61 -19.09
N ASN A 427 31.53 -6.57 -20.41
CA ASN A 427 32.32 -7.23 -21.44
C ASN A 427 32.57 -8.75 -21.15
N ARG A 428 31.59 -9.40 -20.49
CA ARG A 428 31.62 -10.82 -20.13
C ARG A 428 30.81 -11.65 -21.14
N SER A 429 31.18 -11.53 -22.43
CA SER A 429 30.41 -12.08 -23.54
C SER A 429 30.20 -13.60 -23.47
N ALA A 430 31.11 -14.37 -22.86
CA ALA A 430 30.94 -15.81 -22.69
C ALA A 430 29.79 -16.15 -21.73
N GLU A 431 29.67 -15.42 -20.62
CA GLU A 431 28.60 -15.60 -19.64
C GLU A 431 27.27 -15.05 -20.16
N ALA A 432 27.32 -13.92 -20.88
CA ALA A 432 26.15 -13.39 -21.58
C ALA A 432 25.56 -14.42 -22.56
N LEU A 433 26.42 -15.09 -23.32
CA LEU A 433 25.99 -16.14 -24.25
C LEU A 433 25.32 -17.32 -23.54
N LEU A 434 25.80 -17.70 -22.35
CA LEU A 434 25.15 -18.74 -21.54
C LEU A 434 23.75 -18.28 -21.08
N ALA A 435 23.61 -17.05 -20.61
CA ALA A 435 22.34 -16.49 -20.19
C ALA A 435 21.35 -16.42 -21.37
N TYR A 436 21.77 -15.89 -22.52
CA TYR A 436 20.95 -15.86 -23.72
C TYR A 436 20.56 -17.28 -24.22
N ASN A 437 21.49 -18.23 -24.18
CA ASN A 437 21.18 -19.62 -24.56
C ASN A 437 20.10 -20.19 -23.64
N ARG A 438 20.13 -19.86 -22.35
CA ARG A 438 19.13 -20.32 -21.41
C ARG A 438 17.75 -19.70 -21.70
N ALA A 439 17.68 -18.40 -21.97
CA ALA A 439 16.44 -17.75 -22.42
C ALA A 439 15.84 -18.43 -23.66
N ILE A 440 16.70 -18.87 -24.60
CA ILE A 440 16.26 -19.55 -25.85
C ILE A 440 15.69 -20.93 -25.61
N GLU A 441 16.34 -21.69 -24.71
CA GLU A 441 15.84 -23.00 -24.32
C GLU A 441 14.43 -22.92 -23.76
N LEU A 442 14.09 -21.77 -23.12
CA LEU A 442 12.80 -21.54 -22.47
C LEU A 442 11.71 -21.07 -23.45
N GLU A 443 12.02 -20.10 -24.33
CA GLU A 443 11.03 -19.54 -25.29
C GLU A 443 11.24 -19.91 -26.77
N GLY A 444 12.29 -20.63 -27.06
CA GLY A 444 12.69 -20.83 -28.47
C GLY A 444 13.57 -19.66 -28.95
N ALA A 445 14.12 -19.85 -30.15
CA ALA A 445 15.20 -19.04 -30.68
C ALA A 445 14.86 -17.56 -31.00
N ASN A 446 13.60 -17.12 -30.81
CA ASN A 446 13.14 -15.79 -31.23
C ASN A 446 13.63 -14.67 -30.28
N ALA A 447 13.53 -14.87 -28.96
CA ALA A 447 13.99 -13.90 -27.93
C ALA A 447 15.50 -13.65 -28.04
N LYS A 448 16.29 -14.66 -28.33
CA LYS A 448 17.74 -14.53 -28.59
C LYS A 448 18.05 -13.62 -29.77
N GLY A 449 17.33 -13.82 -30.85
CA GLY A 449 17.51 -12.99 -32.02
C GLY A 449 17.30 -11.51 -31.71
N GLN A 450 16.26 -11.19 -30.91
CA GLN A 450 15.98 -9.82 -30.48
C GLN A 450 17.09 -9.25 -29.60
N ALA A 451 17.51 -9.97 -28.56
CA ALA A 451 18.57 -9.50 -27.65
C ALA A 451 19.91 -9.29 -28.39
N LEU A 452 20.26 -10.18 -29.30
CA LEU A 452 21.46 -10.06 -30.12
C LEU A 452 21.37 -8.88 -31.11
N ASN A 453 20.18 -8.62 -31.62
CA ASN A 453 19.95 -7.47 -32.51
C ASN A 453 20.09 -6.15 -31.76
N GLU A 454 19.54 -6.05 -30.53
CA GLU A 454 19.66 -4.89 -29.64
C GLU A 454 21.12 -4.64 -29.22
N SER A 455 21.91 -5.68 -28.99
CA SER A 455 23.34 -5.56 -28.70
C SER A 455 24.23 -5.38 -29.93
N LYS A 456 23.64 -5.11 -31.10
CA LYS A 456 24.32 -4.90 -32.40
C LYS A 456 25.14 -6.10 -32.87
N ARG A 457 24.87 -7.31 -32.35
CA ARG A 457 25.50 -8.58 -32.77
C ARG A 457 24.72 -9.21 -33.90
N TYR A 458 24.59 -8.50 -35.00
CA TYR A 458 23.68 -8.80 -36.08
C TYR A 458 23.88 -10.20 -36.74
N ASP A 459 25.13 -10.64 -36.93
CA ASP A 459 25.42 -11.96 -37.47
C ASP A 459 24.96 -13.11 -36.58
N GLU A 460 25.02 -12.91 -35.27
CA GLU A 460 24.56 -13.90 -34.29
C GLU A 460 23.04 -13.86 -34.13
N ALA A 461 22.45 -12.67 -34.22
CA ALA A 461 21.01 -12.52 -34.30
C ALA A 461 20.42 -13.25 -35.51
N VAL A 462 21.02 -13.09 -36.70
CA VAL A 462 20.64 -13.82 -37.90
C VAL A 462 20.68 -15.33 -37.69
N LYS A 463 21.75 -15.87 -37.09
CA LYS A 463 21.85 -17.30 -36.78
C LYS A 463 20.78 -17.78 -35.81
N ALA A 464 20.42 -16.93 -34.83
CA ALA A 464 19.35 -17.25 -33.88
C ALA A 464 17.98 -17.32 -34.58
N TYR A 465 17.68 -16.36 -35.46
CA TYR A 465 16.45 -16.39 -36.25
C TYR A 465 16.42 -17.56 -37.25
N ASP A 466 17.56 -17.91 -37.86
CA ASP A 466 17.67 -19.12 -38.70
C ASP A 466 17.26 -20.37 -37.92
N LYS A 467 17.65 -20.46 -36.66
CA LYS A 467 17.26 -21.57 -35.78
C LYS A 467 15.75 -21.59 -35.50
N VAL A 468 15.11 -20.42 -35.34
CA VAL A 468 13.62 -20.34 -35.21
C VAL A 468 12.97 -20.87 -36.46
N ILE A 469 13.43 -20.40 -37.62
CA ILE A 469 12.88 -20.79 -38.93
C ILE A 469 13.02 -22.30 -39.14
N GLU A 470 14.19 -22.86 -38.81
CA GLU A 470 14.44 -24.31 -38.94
C GLU A 470 13.52 -25.15 -38.02
N LEU A 471 13.23 -24.67 -36.80
CA LEU A 471 12.46 -25.41 -35.81
C LEU A 471 10.94 -25.15 -35.89
N SER A 472 10.52 -24.15 -36.68
CA SER A 472 9.10 -23.80 -36.79
C SER A 472 8.37 -24.87 -37.64
N PRO A 473 7.25 -25.42 -37.12
CA PRO A 473 6.43 -26.35 -37.92
C PRO A 473 5.76 -25.63 -39.10
N GLU A 474 5.52 -26.32 -40.20
CA GLU A 474 4.86 -25.77 -41.41
C GLU A 474 3.50 -25.10 -41.13
N SER A 475 2.84 -25.50 -40.04
CA SER A 475 1.57 -24.91 -39.58
C SER A 475 1.71 -23.54 -38.88
N ALA A 476 2.91 -23.17 -38.43
CA ALA A 476 3.17 -21.95 -37.66
C ALA A 476 3.61 -20.78 -38.57
N LYS A 477 2.89 -20.53 -39.66
CA LYS A 477 3.24 -19.51 -40.66
C LYS A 477 3.43 -18.10 -40.08
N ALA A 478 2.64 -17.69 -39.10
CA ALA A 478 2.77 -16.38 -38.48
C ALA A 478 4.09 -16.24 -37.68
N LEU A 479 4.49 -17.27 -36.94
CA LEU A 479 5.76 -17.30 -36.21
C LEU A 479 6.95 -17.28 -37.14
N THR A 480 6.88 -18.08 -38.24
CA THR A 480 7.92 -18.16 -39.26
C THR A 480 8.07 -16.83 -40.00
N ALA A 481 6.95 -16.16 -40.33
CA ALA A 481 6.96 -14.84 -40.95
C ALA A 481 7.59 -13.79 -40.02
N GLN A 482 7.26 -13.82 -38.72
CA GLN A 482 7.86 -12.95 -37.74
C GLN A 482 9.39 -13.15 -37.61
N ALA A 483 9.83 -14.41 -37.60
CA ALA A 483 11.26 -14.74 -37.54
C ALA A 483 12.01 -14.25 -38.78
N PHE A 484 11.44 -14.42 -39.98
CA PHE A 484 12.01 -13.87 -41.20
C PHE A 484 12.05 -12.33 -41.20
N GLY A 485 10.99 -11.65 -40.72
CA GLY A 485 10.95 -10.20 -40.57
C GLY A 485 12.05 -9.69 -39.64
N SER A 486 12.19 -10.32 -38.48
CA SER A 486 13.23 -9.98 -37.49
C SER A 486 14.65 -10.27 -37.97
N LYS A 487 14.84 -11.37 -38.74
CA LYS A 487 16.09 -11.66 -39.43
C LYS A 487 16.42 -10.56 -40.44
N GLY A 488 15.42 -10.11 -41.20
CA GLY A 488 15.55 -8.99 -42.13
C GLY A 488 15.98 -7.71 -41.43
N ASP A 489 15.44 -7.44 -40.25
CA ASP A 489 15.81 -6.28 -39.43
C ASP A 489 17.28 -6.33 -38.98
N ALA A 490 17.73 -7.49 -38.51
CA ALA A 490 19.12 -7.69 -38.11
C ALA A 490 20.09 -7.55 -39.30
N LEU A 491 19.72 -8.08 -40.46
CA LEU A 491 20.47 -7.95 -41.70
C LEU A 491 20.53 -6.51 -42.21
N LEU A 492 19.41 -5.79 -42.16
CA LEU A 492 19.31 -4.37 -42.49
C LEU A 492 20.23 -3.52 -41.59
N ALA A 493 20.13 -3.73 -40.27
CA ALA A 493 20.96 -3.03 -39.28
C ALA A 493 22.44 -3.38 -39.41
N GLY A 494 22.77 -4.60 -39.83
CA GLY A 494 24.12 -5.06 -40.15
C GLY A 494 24.64 -4.63 -41.52
N GLY A 495 23.88 -3.86 -42.31
CA GLY A 495 24.27 -3.38 -43.63
C GLY A 495 24.22 -4.46 -44.75
N ARG A 496 23.62 -5.60 -44.49
CA ARG A 496 23.49 -6.73 -45.45
C ARG A 496 22.18 -6.62 -46.24
N TYR A 497 22.04 -5.55 -46.99
CA TYR A 497 20.77 -5.11 -47.60
C TYR A 497 20.16 -6.11 -48.57
N ASP A 498 20.96 -6.78 -49.42
CA ASP A 498 20.47 -7.81 -50.36
C ASP A 498 19.84 -9.00 -49.64
N GLU A 499 20.46 -9.39 -48.52
CA GLU A 499 19.96 -10.51 -47.72
C GLU A 499 18.74 -10.09 -46.90
N ALA A 500 18.68 -8.83 -46.44
CA ALA A 500 17.52 -8.28 -45.76
C ALA A 500 16.28 -8.27 -46.66
N VAL A 501 16.44 -7.87 -47.94
CA VAL A 501 15.34 -7.91 -48.93
C VAL A 501 14.80 -9.32 -49.05
N LYS A 502 15.68 -10.33 -49.21
CA LYS A 502 15.26 -11.73 -49.31
C LYS A 502 14.51 -12.21 -48.08
N ALA A 503 15.02 -11.89 -46.89
CA ALA A 503 14.35 -12.23 -45.63
C ALA A 503 12.95 -11.61 -45.52
N TYR A 504 12.80 -10.35 -45.95
CA TYR A 504 11.48 -9.71 -45.96
C TYR A 504 10.55 -10.32 -47.00
N ASP A 505 11.08 -10.76 -48.17
CA ASP A 505 10.29 -11.47 -49.17
C ASP A 505 9.72 -12.78 -48.62
N GLU A 506 10.54 -13.58 -47.93
CA GLU A 506 10.11 -14.79 -47.27
C GLU A 506 9.04 -14.50 -46.18
N ALA A 507 9.24 -13.46 -45.39
CA ALA A 507 8.26 -13.03 -44.38
C ALA A 507 6.90 -12.69 -45.00
N ILE A 508 6.91 -11.95 -46.12
CA ILE A 508 5.70 -11.54 -46.86
C ILE A 508 5.02 -12.76 -47.50
N GLU A 509 5.79 -13.71 -48.03
CA GLU A 509 5.24 -14.95 -48.61
C GLU A 509 4.55 -15.80 -47.56
N GLN A 510 5.14 -15.96 -46.39
CA GLN A 510 4.55 -16.73 -45.28
C GLN A 510 3.28 -16.12 -44.72
N TYR A 511 3.23 -14.76 -44.61
CA TYR A 511 2.09 -14.05 -44.04
C TYR A 511 1.85 -12.68 -44.68
N PRO A 512 1.11 -12.61 -45.79
CA PRO A 512 0.95 -11.39 -46.59
C PRO A 512 -0.07 -10.38 -46.00
N LEU A 513 -0.81 -10.73 -44.91
CA LEU A 513 -1.93 -9.94 -44.40
C LEU A 513 -1.52 -8.95 -43.27
N GLU A 514 -2.34 -7.88 -43.08
CA GLU A 514 -2.17 -6.87 -42.03
C GLU A 514 -2.21 -7.44 -40.61
N PRO A 515 -1.55 -6.78 -39.61
CA PRO A 515 -0.74 -5.55 -39.69
C PRO A 515 0.75 -5.80 -39.96
N MET A 516 1.22 -7.03 -39.86
CA MET A 516 2.64 -7.40 -39.97
C MET A 516 3.18 -7.24 -41.40
N GLY A 517 2.37 -7.53 -42.41
CA GLY A 517 2.74 -7.36 -43.78
C GLY A 517 3.04 -5.90 -44.16
N ALA A 518 2.25 -4.95 -43.67
CA ALA A 518 2.44 -3.52 -43.94
C ALA A 518 3.81 -3.00 -43.46
N GLN A 519 4.21 -3.37 -42.25
CA GLN A 519 5.51 -2.99 -41.68
C GLN A 519 6.68 -3.66 -42.43
N THR A 520 6.52 -4.93 -42.77
CA THR A 520 7.54 -5.67 -43.53
C THR A 520 7.77 -5.08 -44.90
N TRP A 521 6.71 -4.69 -45.63
CA TRP A 521 6.84 -3.99 -46.91
C TRP A 521 7.58 -2.66 -46.77
N TYR A 522 7.30 -1.89 -45.72
CA TYR A 522 8.00 -0.63 -45.47
C TYR A 522 9.51 -0.85 -45.22
N ARG A 523 9.88 -1.82 -44.40
CA ARG A 523 11.28 -2.17 -44.10
C ARG A 523 12.02 -2.71 -45.34
N LYS A 524 11.34 -3.50 -46.14
CA LYS A 524 11.85 -3.91 -47.45
C LYS A 524 12.16 -2.69 -48.33
N GLY A 525 11.27 -1.71 -48.35
CA GLY A 525 11.50 -0.44 -49.08
C GLY A 525 12.76 0.26 -48.63
N ILE A 526 13.03 0.33 -47.33
CA ILE A 526 14.27 0.90 -46.75
C ILE A 526 15.50 0.14 -47.24
N ALA A 527 15.46 -1.21 -47.23
CA ALA A 527 16.58 -2.02 -47.69
C ALA A 527 16.84 -1.83 -49.20
N LEU A 528 15.80 -1.80 -50.03
CA LEU A 528 15.90 -1.52 -51.45
C LEU A 528 16.43 -0.11 -51.76
N GLN A 529 16.02 0.90 -50.98
CA GLN A 529 16.54 2.26 -51.09
C GLN A 529 18.03 2.31 -50.76
N ALA A 530 18.49 1.60 -49.76
CA ALA A 530 19.90 1.51 -49.37
C ALA A 530 20.75 0.83 -50.49
N LEU A 531 20.16 -0.06 -51.27
CA LEU A 531 20.77 -0.68 -52.45
C LEU A 531 20.75 0.22 -53.69
N GLY A 532 20.03 1.35 -53.66
CA GLY A 532 19.84 2.21 -54.83
C GLY A 532 18.77 1.77 -55.81
N HIS A 533 17.97 0.77 -55.46
CA HIS A 533 16.86 0.24 -56.25
C HIS A 533 15.59 1.09 -56.07
N THR A 534 15.66 2.32 -56.51
CA THR A 534 14.67 3.38 -56.19
C THR A 534 13.26 2.99 -56.68
N SER A 535 13.10 2.45 -57.85
CA SER A 535 11.79 2.04 -58.41
C SER A 535 11.13 0.92 -57.62
N GLU A 536 11.92 -0.05 -57.15
CA GLU A 536 11.44 -1.16 -56.37
C GLU A 536 11.14 -0.71 -54.92
N ALA A 537 11.94 0.19 -54.37
CA ALA A 537 11.70 0.83 -53.08
C ALA A 537 10.38 1.59 -53.06
N ASP A 538 10.12 2.42 -54.07
CA ASP A 538 8.87 3.19 -54.22
C ASP A 538 7.65 2.27 -54.29
N ALA A 539 7.77 1.14 -55.04
CA ALA A 539 6.72 0.12 -55.10
C ALA A 539 6.46 -0.55 -53.73
N ALA A 540 7.53 -0.84 -52.98
CA ALA A 540 7.42 -1.42 -51.64
C ALA A 540 6.77 -0.45 -50.64
N PHE A 541 7.14 0.82 -50.65
CA PHE A 541 6.50 1.86 -49.83
C PHE A 541 5.04 2.09 -50.20
N ALA A 542 4.71 2.07 -51.52
CA ALA A 542 3.34 2.19 -51.95
C ALA A 542 2.48 0.99 -51.45
N LYS A 543 3.04 -0.22 -51.47
CA LYS A 543 2.37 -1.40 -50.92
C LYS A 543 2.20 -1.36 -49.43
N ALA A 544 3.20 -0.89 -48.66
CA ALA A 544 3.09 -0.67 -47.22
C ALA A 544 1.92 0.29 -46.88
N LYS A 545 1.84 1.39 -47.65
CA LYS A 545 0.76 2.37 -47.48
C LYS A 545 -0.62 1.81 -47.85
N GLU A 546 -0.72 1.03 -48.94
CA GLU A 546 -1.95 0.31 -49.33
C GLU A 546 -2.45 -0.59 -48.20
N LEU A 547 -1.52 -1.25 -47.48
CA LEU A 547 -1.77 -2.13 -46.34
C LEU A 547 -1.92 -1.37 -45.01
N GLY A 548 -2.06 -0.05 -45.00
CA GLY A 548 -2.38 0.76 -43.83
C GLY A 548 -1.18 1.23 -43.02
N TYR A 549 0.07 1.04 -43.47
CA TYR A 549 1.23 1.60 -42.76
C TYR A 549 1.23 3.13 -42.80
N GLN A 550 1.26 3.74 -41.65
CA GLN A 550 1.42 5.19 -41.46
C GLN A 550 2.87 5.45 -41.02
N ALA A 551 3.66 6.04 -41.91
CA ALA A 551 5.07 6.36 -41.63
C ALA A 551 5.21 7.57 -40.72
#